data_c0acfa5941fe998b16210913d3e6bc26
#
_entry.id   c0acfa5941fe998b16210913d3e6bc26
#
_cell.length_a   1.000
_cell.length_b   1.000
_cell.length_c   1.000
_cell.angle_alpha   90.00
_cell.angle_beta   90.00
_cell.angle_gamma   90.00
#
_symmetry.space_group_name_H-M   'P 1'
#
loop_
_entity.id
_entity.type
_entity.pdbx_description
1 polymer ?
#
loop_
_entity_poly.entity_id
_entity_poly.type
_entity_poly.pdbx_seq_one_letter_code
_entity_poly.pdbx_strand_id
1 'polypeptide(L)'
;MKDLEDQKRLALDLVDLRLMLEPGIAELAAQNATPEDIVKLKRLCETVEQKIKNDERYLEDDIAFHTCIAECSKNKVVEQIVPIIDTAVMLNVNVTHKMLKQETVETHWAVCEAIAEGDAIGARSAMTMHLTLNRNLIKKLIKMEDQE
;
A
#
# COMPACT_ATOMS: atom_id res chain seq x y z
N MET A 1 4.82 -23.72 -11.02
CA MET A 1 3.96 -23.93 -9.84
C MET A 1 4.69 -23.71 -8.54
N LYS A 2 5.86 -24.30 -8.37
CA LYS A 2 6.75 -24.00 -7.26
C LYS A 2 7.07 -22.51 -7.18
N ASP A 3 7.26 -21.85 -8.33
CA ASP A 3 7.54 -20.42 -8.41
C ASP A 3 6.36 -19.56 -7.91
N LEU A 4 5.12 -19.97 -8.18
CA LEU A 4 3.93 -19.26 -7.73
C LEU A 4 3.74 -19.38 -6.22
N GLU A 5 3.99 -20.57 -5.66
CA GLU A 5 3.97 -20.78 -4.22
C GLU A 5 5.05 -19.95 -3.53
N ASP A 6 6.27 -19.95 -4.09
CA ASP A 6 7.39 -19.15 -3.59
C ASP A 6 7.07 -17.66 -3.65
N GLN A 7 6.40 -17.19 -4.72
CA GLN A 7 5.96 -15.80 -4.84
C GLN A 7 4.95 -15.41 -3.76
N LYS A 8 4.00 -16.30 -3.44
CA LYS A 8 3.01 -16.04 -2.39
C LYS A 8 3.66 -15.94 -1.02
N ARG A 9 4.61 -16.82 -0.73
CA ARG A 9 5.35 -16.79 0.54
C ARG A 9 6.23 -15.55 0.64
N LEU A 10 6.88 -15.18 -0.46
CA LEU A 10 7.66 -13.94 -0.51
C LEU A 10 6.74 -12.72 -0.35
N ALA A 11 5.56 -12.74 -0.97
CA ALA A 11 4.58 -11.66 -0.82
C ALA A 11 4.14 -11.52 0.64
N LEU A 12 3.99 -12.63 1.37
CA LEU A 12 3.65 -12.61 2.79
C LEU A 12 4.78 -11.97 3.61
N ASP A 13 6.02 -12.40 3.38
CA ASP A 13 7.19 -11.82 4.06
C ASP A 13 7.29 -10.31 3.80
N LEU A 14 7.04 -9.90 2.55
CA LEU A 14 7.10 -8.49 2.18
C LEU A 14 5.96 -7.67 2.81
N VAL A 15 4.74 -8.20 2.87
CA VAL A 15 3.65 -7.46 3.53
C VAL A 15 3.88 -7.37 5.04
N ASP A 16 4.50 -8.37 5.64
CA ASP A 16 4.91 -8.31 7.06
C ASP A 16 5.93 -7.19 7.26
N LEU A 17 6.91 -7.06 6.36
CA LEU A 17 7.87 -5.97 6.40
C LEU A 17 7.19 -4.62 6.21
N ARG A 18 6.25 -4.52 5.27
CA ARG A 18 5.47 -3.31 5.05
C ARG A 18 4.70 -2.89 6.31
N LEU A 19 4.12 -3.86 7.02
CA LEU A 19 3.42 -3.60 8.29
C LEU A 19 4.35 -3.08 9.39
N MET A 20 5.63 -3.43 9.33
CA MET A 20 6.63 -2.91 10.26
C MET A 20 7.02 -1.47 9.94
N LEU A 21 6.97 -1.06 8.69
CA LEU A 21 7.55 0.21 8.20
C LEU A 21 6.49 1.25 7.80
N GLU A 22 5.52 0.87 6.97
CA GLU A 22 4.64 1.84 6.32
C GLU A 22 3.66 2.53 7.27
N PRO A 23 3.11 1.91 8.33
CA PRO A 23 2.29 2.67 9.29
C PRO A 23 3.06 3.81 9.94
N GLY A 24 4.32 3.59 10.31
CA GLY A 24 5.19 4.65 10.84
C GLY A 24 5.52 5.73 9.82
N ILE A 25 5.72 5.33 8.57
CA ILE A 25 5.94 6.27 7.46
C ILE A 25 4.70 7.13 7.24
N ALA A 26 3.50 6.54 7.25
CA ALA A 26 2.25 7.27 7.12
C ALA A 26 2.05 8.28 8.26
N GLU A 27 2.43 7.92 9.48
CA GLU A 27 2.41 8.82 10.63
C GLU A 27 3.31 10.03 10.41
N LEU A 28 4.55 9.79 9.94
CA LEU A 28 5.48 10.87 9.60
C LEU A 28 4.95 11.73 8.46
N ALA A 29 4.32 11.11 7.45
CA ALA A 29 3.71 11.82 6.34
C ALA A 29 2.63 12.79 6.83
N ALA A 30 1.77 12.35 7.75
CA ALA A 30 0.72 13.20 8.33
C ALA A 30 1.31 14.41 9.05
N GLN A 31 2.48 14.26 9.68
CA GLN A 31 3.16 15.33 10.39
C GLN A 31 3.88 16.30 9.47
N ASN A 32 4.36 15.84 8.32
CA ASN A 32 5.35 16.58 7.51
C ASN A 32 4.90 16.93 6.09
N ALA A 33 3.76 16.41 5.61
CA ALA A 33 3.29 16.67 4.25
C ALA A 33 3.01 18.16 4.04
N THR A 34 3.47 18.69 2.90
CA THR A 34 3.16 20.06 2.48
C THR A 34 1.78 20.08 1.79
N PRO A 35 1.17 21.28 1.62
CA PRO A 35 -0.07 21.37 0.83
C PRO A 35 0.08 20.80 -0.59
N GLU A 36 1.23 21.01 -1.22
CA GLU A 36 1.51 20.46 -2.56
C GLU A 36 1.59 18.94 -2.54
N ASP A 37 2.20 18.36 -1.52
CA ASP A 37 2.25 16.90 -1.33
C ASP A 37 0.85 16.31 -1.22
N ILE A 38 -0.02 16.97 -0.48
CA ILE A 38 -1.40 16.54 -0.25
C ILE A 38 -2.18 16.55 -1.57
N VAL A 39 -2.01 17.59 -2.40
CA VAL A 39 -2.65 17.67 -3.71
C VAL A 39 -2.20 16.48 -4.58
N LYS A 40 -0.90 16.21 -4.60
CA LYS A 40 -0.35 15.08 -5.37
C LYS A 40 -0.89 13.75 -4.88
N LEU A 41 -0.92 13.55 -3.56
CA LEU A 41 -1.39 12.32 -2.95
C LEU A 41 -2.87 12.06 -3.29
N LYS A 42 -3.71 13.08 -3.18
CA LYS A 42 -5.13 12.98 -3.54
C LYS A 42 -5.32 12.61 -5.01
N ARG A 43 -4.52 13.22 -5.90
CA ARG A 43 -4.58 12.93 -7.33
C ARG A 43 -4.23 11.46 -7.60
N LEU A 44 -3.21 10.93 -6.94
CA LEU A 44 -2.82 9.53 -7.09
C LEU A 44 -3.93 8.60 -6.59
N CYS A 45 -4.54 8.94 -5.47
CA CYS A 45 -5.66 8.19 -4.91
C CYS A 45 -6.85 8.15 -5.88
N GLU A 46 -7.20 9.30 -6.46
CA GLU A 46 -8.25 9.41 -7.48
C GLU A 46 -7.93 8.59 -8.73
N THR A 47 -6.66 8.62 -9.17
CA THR A 47 -6.22 7.88 -10.35
C THR A 47 -6.38 6.38 -10.14
N VAL A 48 -5.97 5.86 -8.99
CA VAL A 48 -6.15 4.43 -8.66
C VAL A 48 -7.63 4.07 -8.66
N GLU A 49 -8.46 4.90 -8.03
CA GLU A 49 -9.91 4.69 -7.99
C GLU A 49 -10.54 4.63 -9.39
N GLN A 50 -10.20 5.60 -10.25
CA GLN A 50 -10.74 5.64 -11.60
C GLN A 50 -10.32 4.43 -12.44
N LYS A 51 -9.05 4.02 -12.32
CA LYS A 51 -8.54 2.86 -13.06
C LYS A 51 -9.22 1.57 -12.57
N ILE A 52 -9.43 1.43 -11.28
CA ILE A 52 -10.16 0.28 -10.73
C ILE A 52 -11.60 0.26 -11.25
N LYS A 53 -12.28 1.39 -11.25
CA LYS A 53 -13.66 1.49 -11.76
C LYS A 53 -13.76 1.16 -13.25
N ASN A 54 -12.75 1.52 -14.02
CA ASN A 54 -12.70 1.29 -15.46
C ASN A 54 -12.07 -0.05 -15.84
N ASP A 55 -11.75 -0.88 -14.85
CA ASP A 55 -11.07 -2.17 -15.02
C ASP A 55 -9.76 -2.03 -15.78
N GLU A 56 -9.03 -0.95 -15.51
CA GLU A 56 -7.71 -0.69 -16.06
C GLU A 56 -6.61 -1.12 -15.09
N ARG A 57 -5.40 -1.33 -15.62
CA ARG A 57 -4.22 -1.66 -14.82
C ARG A 57 -3.81 -0.45 -13.99
N TYR A 58 -3.68 -0.62 -12.67
CA TYR A 58 -3.36 0.47 -11.74
C TYR A 58 -2.08 0.25 -10.93
N LEU A 59 -1.27 -0.76 -11.28
CA LEU A 59 -0.08 -1.11 -10.52
C LEU A 59 0.89 0.06 -10.37
N GLU A 60 1.20 0.75 -11.45
CA GLU A 60 2.14 1.87 -11.44
C GLU A 60 1.64 3.02 -10.55
N ASP A 61 0.32 3.24 -10.55
CA ASP A 61 -0.30 4.29 -9.72
C ASP A 61 -0.33 3.91 -8.25
N ASP A 62 -0.54 2.63 -7.96
CA ASP A 62 -0.48 2.10 -6.59
C ASP A 62 0.93 2.25 -6.03
N ILE A 63 1.96 1.89 -6.82
CA ILE A 63 3.36 2.10 -6.45
C ILE A 63 3.61 3.59 -6.20
N ALA A 64 3.17 4.46 -7.11
CA ALA A 64 3.34 5.91 -6.98
C ALA A 64 2.65 6.46 -5.72
N PHE A 65 1.50 5.93 -5.36
CA PHE A 65 0.79 6.32 -4.14
C PHE A 65 1.63 6.04 -2.89
N HIS A 66 2.15 4.83 -2.76
CA HIS A 66 2.99 4.46 -1.62
C HIS A 66 4.32 5.22 -1.60
N THR A 67 4.92 5.44 -2.76
CA THR A 67 6.14 6.26 -2.89
C THR A 67 5.88 7.70 -2.46
N CYS A 68 4.74 8.26 -2.86
CA CYS A 68 4.37 9.62 -2.47
C CYS A 68 4.24 9.75 -0.94
N ILE A 69 3.65 8.76 -0.28
CA ILE A 69 3.55 8.76 1.19
C ILE A 69 4.96 8.78 1.81
N ALA A 70 5.87 7.98 1.28
CA ALA A 70 7.26 7.96 1.75
C ALA A 70 7.94 9.34 1.57
N GLU A 71 7.72 9.99 0.44
CA GLU A 71 8.24 11.34 0.17
C GLU A 71 7.64 12.37 1.14
N CYS A 72 6.35 12.24 1.46
CA CYS A 72 5.65 13.11 2.41
C CYS A 72 6.23 13.02 3.82
N SER A 73 6.90 11.92 4.17
CA SER A 73 7.53 11.75 5.47
C SER A 73 8.67 12.73 5.72
N LYS A 74 9.29 13.25 4.64
CA LYS A 74 10.46 14.13 4.67
C LYS A 74 11.65 13.51 5.40
N ASN A 75 11.70 12.19 5.47
CA ASN A 75 12.76 11.44 6.12
C ASN A 75 13.69 10.84 5.06
N LYS A 76 14.95 11.24 5.07
CA LYS A 76 15.92 10.82 4.04
C LYS A 76 16.23 9.33 4.09
N VAL A 77 16.16 8.71 5.26
CA VAL A 77 16.38 7.26 5.39
C VAL A 77 15.19 6.50 4.81
N VAL A 78 13.97 6.98 5.03
CA VAL A 78 12.76 6.41 4.43
C VAL A 78 12.87 6.43 2.90
N GLU A 79 13.40 7.51 2.31
CA GLU A 79 13.61 7.59 0.86
C GLU A 79 14.50 6.47 0.33
N GLN A 80 15.47 6.00 1.14
CA GLN A 80 16.38 4.94 0.74
C GLN A 80 15.72 3.55 0.69
N ILE A 81 14.62 3.36 1.39
CA ILE A 81 13.90 2.07 1.38
C ILE A 81 12.74 2.03 0.38
N VAL A 82 12.47 3.11 -0.34
CA VAL A 82 11.41 3.17 -1.35
C VAL A 82 11.50 2.03 -2.37
N PRO A 83 12.68 1.68 -2.92
CA PRO A 83 12.75 0.55 -3.87
C PRO A 83 12.23 -0.77 -3.30
N ILE A 84 12.43 -1.01 -2.01
CA ILE A 84 11.92 -2.21 -1.33
C ILE A 84 10.38 -2.15 -1.24
N ILE A 85 9.84 -0.98 -0.90
CA ILE A 85 8.39 -0.75 -0.84
C ILE A 85 7.77 -0.98 -2.22
N ASP A 86 8.37 -0.41 -3.26
CA ASP A 86 7.90 -0.55 -4.64
C ASP A 86 7.82 -2.03 -5.07
N THR A 87 8.87 -2.79 -4.79
CA THR A 87 8.91 -4.23 -5.06
C THR A 87 7.82 -4.97 -4.29
N ALA A 88 7.63 -4.61 -3.02
CA ALA A 88 6.62 -5.25 -2.17
C ALA A 88 5.20 -4.96 -2.67
N VAL A 89 4.90 -3.72 -3.07
CA VAL A 89 3.61 -3.35 -3.65
C VAL A 89 3.35 -4.16 -4.92
N MET A 90 4.33 -4.18 -5.81
CA MET A 90 4.23 -4.93 -7.07
C MET A 90 3.89 -6.40 -6.83
N LEU A 91 4.64 -7.06 -5.95
CA LEU A 91 4.44 -8.48 -5.70
C LEU A 91 3.10 -8.74 -5.00
N ASN A 92 2.71 -7.90 -4.04
CA ASN A 92 1.42 -8.03 -3.37
C ASN A 92 0.26 -7.90 -4.36
N VAL A 93 0.29 -6.91 -5.26
CA VAL A 93 -0.76 -6.73 -6.29
C VAL A 93 -0.80 -7.94 -7.23
N ASN A 94 0.37 -8.42 -7.67
CA ASN A 94 0.45 -9.56 -8.58
C ASN A 94 -0.13 -10.84 -7.95
N VAL A 95 0.14 -11.07 -6.66
CA VAL A 95 -0.33 -12.27 -5.94
C VAL A 95 -1.83 -12.18 -5.65
N THR A 96 -2.35 -11.01 -5.30
CA THR A 96 -3.76 -10.83 -4.97
C THR A 96 -4.65 -10.73 -6.21
N HIS A 97 -4.08 -10.53 -7.41
CA HIS A 97 -4.79 -10.43 -8.67
C HIS A 97 -5.96 -9.44 -8.61
N LYS A 98 -5.78 -8.32 -7.89
CA LYS A 98 -6.79 -7.27 -7.78
C LYS A 98 -8.08 -7.74 -7.08
N MET A 99 -8.00 -8.73 -6.21
CA MET A 99 -9.19 -9.26 -5.53
C MET A 99 -9.77 -8.31 -4.49
N LEU A 100 -8.97 -7.32 -4.01
CA LEU A 100 -9.39 -6.36 -2.99
C LEU A 100 -9.63 -4.97 -3.60
N LYS A 101 -10.29 -4.90 -4.77
CA LYS A 101 -10.48 -3.62 -5.50
C LYS A 101 -11.19 -2.55 -4.67
N GLN A 102 -12.35 -2.88 -4.12
CA GLN A 102 -13.13 -1.91 -3.33
C GLN A 102 -12.41 -1.54 -2.04
N GLU A 103 -11.86 -2.53 -1.35
CA GLU A 103 -11.11 -2.33 -0.10
C GLU A 103 -9.86 -1.47 -0.34
N THR A 104 -9.21 -1.66 -1.50
CA THR A 104 -8.05 -0.84 -1.89
C THR A 104 -8.44 0.62 -2.01
N VAL A 105 -9.55 0.92 -2.71
CA VAL A 105 -10.04 2.30 -2.86
C VAL A 105 -10.34 2.91 -1.49
N GLU A 106 -11.12 2.20 -0.67
CA GLU A 106 -11.54 2.69 0.65
C GLU A 106 -10.36 2.95 1.57
N THR A 107 -9.41 2.01 1.62
CA THR A 107 -8.26 2.14 2.52
C THR A 107 -7.24 3.16 2.02
N HIS A 108 -7.04 3.29 0.71
CA HIS A 108 -6.22 4.36 0.15
C HIS A 108 -6.77 5.74 0.55
N TRP A 109 -8.09 5.94 0.39
CA TRP A 109 -8.71 7.21 0.78
C TRP A 109 -8.61 7.47 2.28
N ALA A 110 -8.77 6.45 3.11
CA ALA A 110 -8.62 6.60 4.56
C ALA A 110 -7.21 7.09 4.94
N VAL A 111 -6.18 6.52 4.32
CA VAL A 111 -4.80 6.96 4.52
C VAL A 111 -4.61 8.40 4.03
N CYS A 112 -5.06 8.69 2.82
CA CYS A 112 -4.92 10.00 2.19
C CYS A 112 -5.60 11.10 3.03
N GLU A 113 -6.82 10.86 3.47
CA GLU A 113 -7.59 11.84 4.28
C GLU A 113 -6.92 12.10 5.63
N ALA A 114 -6.42 11.04 6.29
CA ALA A 114 -5.73 11.19 7.56
C ALA A 114 -4.44 12.02 7.40
N ILE A 115 -3.68 11.77 6.33
CA ILE A 115 -2.48 12.56 6.02
C ILE A 115 -2.86 14.02 5.74
N ALA A 116 -3.91 14.24 4.94
CA ALA A 116 -4.37 15.59 4.58
C ALA A 116 -4.82 16.40 5.82
N GLU A 117 -5.40 15.71 6.80
CA GLU A 117 -5.85 16.34 8.05
C GLU A 117 -4.72 16.51 9.08
N GLY A 118 -3.54 15.96 8.82
CA GLY A 118 -2.44 15.96 9.78
C GLY A 118 -2.68 15.01 10.95
N ASP A 119 -3.56 14.03 10.77
CA ASP A 119 -3.92 13.03 11.78
C ASP A 119 -2.95 11.86 11.76
N ALA A 120 -1.88 11.95 12.55
CA ALA A 120 -0.81 10.96 12.59
C ALA A 120 -1.31 9.59 13.06
N ILE A 121 -2.14 9.55 14.09
CA ILE A 121 -2.71 8.31 14.61
C ILE A 121 -3.65 7.68 13.59
N GLY A 122 -4.50 8.49 12.97
CA GLY A 122 -5.41 8.04 11.91
C GLY A 122 -4.66 7.47 10.71
N ALA A 123 -3.59 8.13 10.29
CA ALA A 123 -2.77 7.68 9.16
C ALA A 123 -2.10 6.34 9.46
N ARG A 124 -1.54 6.16 10.66
CA ARG A 124 -0.98 4.88 11.11
C ARG A 124 -2.03 3.77 11.08
N SER A 125 -3.20 4.04 11.65
CA SER A 125 -4.29 3.07 11.75
C SER A 125 -4.83 2.69 10.38
N ALA A 126 -5.03 3.67 9.50
CA ALA A 126 -5.53 3.43 8.14
C ALA A 126 -4.54 2.60 7.32
N MET A 127 -3.25 2.91 7.39
CA MET A 127 -2.22 2.13 6.70
C MET A 127 -2.15 0.71 7.24
N THR A 128 -2.24 0.54 8.55
CA THR A 128 -2.26 -0.79 9.18
C THR A 128 -3.44 -1.62 8.66
N MET A 129 -4.63 -1.01 8.57
CA MET A 129 -5.82 -1.70 8.05
C MET A 129 -5.61 -2.10 6.58
N HIS A 130 -5.11 -1.18 5.76
CA HIS A 130 -4.83 -1.42 4.35
C HIS A 130 -3.93 -2.65 4.16
N LEU A 131 -2.82 -2.69 4.88
CA LEU A 131 -1.84 -3.78 4.77
C LEU A 131 -2.35 -5.08 5.40
N THR A 132 -3.13 -4.99 6.48
CA THR A 132 -3.71 -6.16 7.16
C THR A 132 -4.69 -6.88 6.23
N LEU A 133 -5.52 -6.16 5.49
CA LEU A 133 -6.42 -6.75 4.50
C LEU A 133 -5.65 -7.52 3.42
N ASN A 134 -4.59 -6.93 2.91
CA ASN A 134 -3.70 -7.58 1.95
C ASN A 134 -3.05 -8.83 2.54
N ARG A 135 -2.53 -8.72 3.75
CA ARG A 135 -1.89 -9.85 4.44
C ARG A 135 -2.85 -11.01 4.64
N ASN A 136 -4.06 -10.72 5.10
CA ASN A 136 -5.07 -11.75 5.34
C ASN A 136 -5.45 -12.49 4.05
N LEU A 137 -5.56 -11.76 2.94
CA LEU A 137 -5.84 -12.39 1.64
C LEU A 137 -4.68 -13.29 1.20
N ILE A 138 -3.45 -12.82 1.31
CA ILE A 138 -2.26 -13.61 0.93
C ILE A 138 -2.20 -14.90 1.75
N LYS A 139 -2.41 -14.81 3.06
CA LYS A 139 -2.46 -16.00 3.95
C LYS A 139 -3.55 -16.97 3.51
N LYS A 140 -4.71 -16.45 3.14
CA LYS A 140 -5.83 -17.27 2.66
C LYS A 140 -5.48 -17.99 1.36
N LEU A 141 -4.82 -17.30 0.43
CA LEU A 141 -4.38 -17.88 -0.84
C LEU A 141 -3.35 -19.00 -0.64
N ILE A 142 -2.42 -18.82 0.30
CA ILE A 142 -1.44 -19.85 0.66
C ILE A 142 -2.16 -21.07 1.25
N LYS A 143 -3.10 -20.85 2.15
CA LYS A 143 -3.86 -21.91 2.82
C LYS A 143 -4.68 -22.73 1.82
N MET A 144 -5.24 -22.08 0.80
CA MET A 144 -6.00 -22.76 -0.26
C MET A 144 -5.11 -23.69 -1.08
N GLU A 145 -3.87 -23.32 -1.34
CA GLU A 145 -2.91 -24.20 -2.03
C GLU A 145 -2.57 -25.43 -1.22
N ASP A 146 -2.36 -25.27 0.08
CA ASP A 146 -1.99 -26.36 0.97
C ASP A 146 -3.11 -27.42 1.11
N GLN A 147 -4.34 -27.10 0.67
CA GLN A 147 -5.48 -28.02 0.68
C GLN A 147 -5.65 -28.78 -0.66
N GLU A 148 -4.91 -28.40 -1.69
CA GLU A 148 -4.91 -29.08 -2.98
C GLU A 148 -3.80 -30.12 -3.02
#